data_d95adcd2e891b35b1c55f9a9c25ae8c9
#
_entry.id   d95adcd2e891b35b1c55f9a9c25ae8c9
#
_cell.length_a   1.000
_cell.length_b   1.000
_cell.length_c   1.000
_cell.angle_alpha   90.00
_cell.angle_beta   90.00
_cell.angle_gamma   90.00
#
_symmetry.space_group_name_H-M   'P 1'
#
loop_
_entity.id
_entity.type
_entity.pdbx_description
1 polymer ?
#
loop_
_entity_poly.entity_id
_entity_poly.type
_entity_poly.pdbx_seq_one_letter_code
_entity_poly.pdbx_strand_id
1 'polypeptide(L)'
;MHYIFHIFILMIVSIPSLSAETYIASRQELWFNDSSYTKTSHHVKVGKSIVLNNYKVFGELGVGEDINEGTPIGSGLSYDYIRFGITRTFFDSLRLNVNYRSKMKSVGKDLNWIVINTKYTF
;
A
#
# COMPACT_ATOMS: atom_id res chain seq x y z
N MET A 1 7.25 -15.62 -7.83
CA MET A 1 6.62 -14.37 -7.36
C MET A 1 7.64 -13.29 -6.98
N HIS A 2 8.78 -13.63 -6.38
CA HIS A 2 9.80 -12.66 -6.02
C HIS A 2 10.38 -11.88 -7.22
N TYR A 3 10.46 -12.52 -8.39
CA TYR A 3 10.97 -11.86 -9.60
C TYR A 3 10.04 -10.76 -10.12
N ILE A 4 8.74 -10.98 -10.06
CA ILE A 4 7.73 -9.98 -10.46
C ILE A 4 7.83 -8.75 -9.56
N PHE A 5 8.00 -8.96 -8.27
CA PHE A 5 8.17 -7.89 -7.28
C PHE A 5 9.39 -7.01 -7.59
N HIS A 6 10.53 -7.63 -7.91
CA HIS A 6 11.74 -6.89 -8.30
C HIS A 6 11.57 -6.09 -9.59
N ILE A 7 10.86 -6.66 -10.57
CA ILE A 7 10.56 -5.98 -11.84
C ILE A 7 9.70 -4.74 -11.58
N PHE A 8 8.69 -4.83 -10.71
CA PHE A 8 7.87 -3.68 -10.34
C PHE A 8 8.67 -2.59 -9.66
N ILE A 9 9.59 -2.93 -8.76
CA ILE A 9 10.49 -1.95 -8.13
C ILE A 9 11.30 -1.21 -9.18
N LEU A 10 11.91 -1.93 -10.13
CA LEU A 10 12.67 -1.32 -11.21
C LEU A 10 11.81 -0.40 -12.07
N MET A 11 10.60 -0.80 -12.41
CA MET A 11 9.67 0.03 -13.18
C MET A 11 9.31 1.31 -12.44
N ILE A 12 9.00 1.23 -11.14
CA ILE A 12 8.66 2.41 -10.34
C ILE A 12 9.82 3.39 -10.26
N VAL A 13 11.04 2.90 -10.05
CA VAL A 13 12.24 3.74 -9.93
C VAL A 13 12.66 4.35 -11.25
N SER A 14 12.46 3.65 -12.39
CA SER A 14 12.93 4.07 -13.71
C SER A 14 11.98 4.97 -14.49
N ILE A 15 10.74 5.18 -14.04
CA ILE A 15 9.79 6.08 -14.72
C ILE A 15 10.32 7.52 -14.73
N PRO A 16 10.41 8.18 -15.91
CA PRO A 16 10.87 9.56 -15.99
C PRO A 16 9.96 10.51 -15.21
N SER A 17 10.55 11.46 -14.53
CA SER A 17 9.87 12.32 -13.57
C SER A 17 9.38 13.64 -14.18
N LEU A 18 8.34 13.61 -15.00
CA LEU A 18 7.54 14.79 -15.26
C LEU A 18 6.37 14.74 -14.27
N SER A 19 6.34 15.64 -13.28
CA SER A 19 5.32 15.69 -12.24
C SER A 19 5.20 14.39 -11.43
N ALA A 20 6.31 13.69 -11.23
CA ALA A 20 6.34 12.46 -10.44
C ALA A 20 6.90 12.72 -9.05
N GLU A 21 6.31 12.09 -8.06
CA GLU A 21 6.78 12.11 -6.68
C GLU A 21 7.16 10.70 -6.25
N THR A 22 8.36 10.56 -5.71
CA THR A 22 8.82 9.29 -5.11
C THR A 22 8.81 9.46 -3.59
N TYR A 23 8.28 8.48 -2.89
CA TYR A 23 8.15 8.56 -1.45
C TYR A 23 8.42 7.20 -0.78
N ILE A 24 8.79 7.29 0.49
CA ILE A 24 8.91 6.14 1.39
C ILE A 24 7.91 6.37 2.51
N ALA A 25 7.17 5.34 2.86
CA ALA A 25 6.18 5.42 3.92
C ALA A 25 6.19 4.14 4.75
N SER A 26 5.71 4.26 5.96
CA SER A 26 5.51 3.10 6.83
C SER A 26 4.08 3.14 7.37
N ARG A 27 3.56 1.97 7.67
CA ARG A 27 2.24 1.83 8.29
C ARG A 27 2.32 0.80 9.39
N GLN A 28 1.73 1.13 10.53
CA GLN A 28 1.59 0.23 11.66
C GLN A 28 0.13 0.14 12.04
N GLU A 29 -0.36 -1.07 12.22
CA GLU A 29 -1.72 -1.32 12.66
C GLU A 29 -1.66 -2.20 13.91
N LEU A 30 -2.26 -1.72 14.99
CA LEU A 30 -2.39 -2.48 16.22
C LEU A 30 -3.83 -2.97 16.32
N TRP A 31 -3.97 -4.27 16.53
CA TRP A 31 -5.27 -4.91 16.58
C TRP A 31 -5.59 -5.28 18.01
N PHE A 32 -6.82 -4.95 18.41
CA PHE A 32 -7.34 -5.24 19.75
C PHE A 32 -8.62 -6.05 19.60
N ASN A 33 -8.82 -6.98 20.52
CA ASN A 33 -10.09 -7.66 20.70
C ASN A 33 -10.63 -7.25 22.07
N ASP A 34 -11.73 -6.51 22.08
CA ASP A 34 -12.22 -5.77 23.25
C ASP A 34 -11.12 -4.81 23.73
N SER A 35 -10.59 -4.97 24.93
CA SER A 35 -9.52 -4.14 25.46
C SER A 35 -8.16 -4.82 25.42
N SER A 36 -8.07 -5.99 24.76
CA SER A 36 -6.86 -6.80 24.75
C SER A 36 -6.13 -6.69 23.42
N TYR A 37 -4.84 -6.38 23.47
CA TYR A 37 -3.96 -6.38 22.30
C TYR A 37 -3.82 -7.79 21.74
N THR A 38 -3.99 -7.95 20.41
CA THR A 38 -3.90 -9.24 19.74
C THR A 38 -2.72 -9.37 18.80
N LYS A 39 -2.49 -8.36 17.95
CA LYS A 39 -1.39 -8.41 16.99
C LYS A 39 -1.03 -7.01 16.50
N THR A 40 0.17 -6.89 15.97
CA THR A 40 0.64 -5.72 15.22
C THR A 40 0.99 -6.15 13.81
N SER A 41 0.51 -5.41 12.84
CA SER A 41 0.92 -5.51 11.44
C SER A 41 1.68 -4.24 11.09
N HIS A 42 2.89 -4.39 10.54
CA HIS A 42 3.68 -3.24 10.11
C HIS A 42 4.39 -3.50 8.80
N HIS A 43 4.47 -2.47 7.97
CA HIS A 43 5.20 -2.55 6.71
C HIS A 43 5.88 -1.23 6.37
N VAL A 44 6.92 -1.33 5.58
CA VAL A 44 7.61 -0.21 4.95
C VAL A 44 7.38 -0.34 3.46
N LYS A 45 7.07 0.75 2.81
CA LYS A 45 6.77 0.79 1.38
C LYS A 45 7.48 1.94 0.70
N VAL A 46 7.80 1.73 -0.57
CA VAL A 46 8.26 2.76 -1.49
C VAL A 46 7.20 2.92 -2.58
N GLY A 47 6.91 4.13 -2.93
CA GLY A 47 5.91 4.42 -3.94
C GLY A 47 6.29 5.55 -4.85
N LYS A 48 5.56 5.63 -5.95
CA LYS A 48 5.68 6.71 -6.91
C LYS A 48 4.29 7.11 -7.38
N SER A 49 4.07 8.41 -7.49
CA SER A 49 2.84 8.96 -8.05
C SER A 49 3.15 9.90 -9.20
N ILE A 50 2.28 9.89 -10.20
CA ILE A 50 2.38 10.75 -11.40
C ILE A 50 1.06 11.47 -11.55
N VAL A 51 1.12 12.78 -11.75
CA VAL A 51 -0.06 13.61 -11.99
C VAL A 51 -0.18 13.86 -13.49
N LEU A 52 -1.35 13.50 -14.04
CA LEU A 52 -1.69 13.68 -15.45
C LEU A 52 -3.03 14.42 -15.53
N ASN A 53 -2.99 15.72 -15.79
CA ASN A 53 -4.20 16.55 -15.79
C ASN A 53 -5.00 16.41 -14.50
N ASN A 54 -6.23 15.85 -14.57
CA ASN A 54 -7.11 15.64 -13.43
C ASN A 54 -6.90 14.28 -12.74
N TYR A 55 -5.93 13.49 -13.22
CA TYR A 55 -5.66 12.15 -12.72
C TYR A 55 -4.36 12.14 -11.93
N LYS A 56 -4.35 11.35 -10.87
CA LYS A 56 -3.13 10.97 -10.16
C LYS A 56 -3.06 9.45 -10.15
N VAL A 57 -2.02 8.91 -10.77
CA VAL A 57 -1.75 7.48 -10.80
C VAL A 57 -0.62 7.18 -9.82
N PHE A 58 -0.76 6.15 -9.04
CA PHE A 58 0.27 5.78 -8.06
C PHE A 58 0.47 4.27 -7.98
N GLY A 59 1.65 3.88 -7.55
CA GLY A 59 2.01 2.50 -7.26
C GLY A 59 2.93 2.44 -6.06
N GLU A 60 2.75 1.42 -5.23
CA GLU A 60 3.52 1.19 -4.01
C GLU A 60 3.92 -0.26 -3.90
N LEU A 61 5.13 -0.50 -3.42
CA LEU A 61 5.65 -1.82 -3.09
C LEU A 61 6.21 -1.78 -1.68
N GLY A 62 5.99 -2.83 -0.92
CA GLY A 62 6.48 -2.88 0.45
C GLY A 62 6.71 -4.27 0.96
N VAL A 63 7.33 -4.32 2.12
CA VAL A 63 7.55 -5.55 2.89
C VAL A 63 7.17 -5.29 4.34
N GLY A 64 6.63 -6.30 4.97
CA GLY A 64 6.20 -6.18 6.35
C GLY A 64 6.09 -7.52 7.05
N GLU A 65 5.58 -7.47 8.27
CA GLU A 65 5.32 -8.66 9.06
C GLU A 65 4.09 -8.49 9.94
N ASP A 66 3.43 -9.60 10.24
CA ASP A 66 2.38 -9.70 11.24
C ASP A 66 2.97 -10.33 12.50
N ILE A 67 2.90 -9.61 13.61
CA ILE A 67 3.42 -10.04 14.90
C ILE A 67 2.26 -10.26 15.86
N ASN A 68 2.12 -11.48 16.36
CA ASN A 68 1.12 -11.79 17.38
C ASN A 68 1.59 -11.37 18.77
N GLU A 69 0.64 -11.24 19.69
CA GLU A 69 0.91 -10.97 21.09
C GLU A 69 1.98 -11.94 21.65
N GLY A 70 2.95 -11.39 22.38
CA GLY A 70 4.02 -12.17 22.99
C GLY A 70 5.15 -12.57 22.08
N THR A 71 5.10 -12.18 20.80
CA THR A 71 6.14 -12.50 19.81
C THR A 71 7.06 -11.29 19.62
N PRO A 72 8.39 -11.47 19.64
CA PRO A 72 9.31 -10.35 19.41
C PRO A 72 9.28 -9.83 17.98
N ILE A 73 9.63 -8.57 17.79
CA ILE A 73 9.78 -7.95 16.48
C ILE A 73 10.84 -8.69 15.67
N GLY A 74 10.55 -8.96 14.40
CA GLY A 74 11.44 -9.69 13.50
C GLY A 74 11.18 -11.18 13.44
N SER A 75 10.34 -11.71 14.32
CA SER A 75 9.95 -13.14 14.33
C SER A 75 8.53 -13.39 13.85
N GLY A 76 7.87 -12.37 13.32
CA GLY A 76 6.51 -12.49 12.79
C GLY A 76 6.47 -13.14 11.41
N LEU A 77 5.27 -13.31 10.89
CA LEU A 77 5.04 -13.83 9.55
C LEU A 77 5.23 -12.70 8.53
N SER A 78 6.20 -12.85 7.65
CA SER A 78 6.50 -11.86 6.64
C SER A 78 5.48 -11.83 5.51
N TYR A 79 5.31 -10.67 4.87
CA TYR A 79 4.50 -10.52 3.68
C TYR A 79 5.08 -9.45 2.76
N ASP A 80 4.75 -9.59 1.47
CA ASP A 80 4.99 -8.56 0.48
C ASP A 80 3.69 -7.79 0.26
N TYR A 81 3.80 -6.50 -0.03
CA TYR A 81 2.66 -5.60 -0.19
C TYR A 81 2.75 -4.86 -1.51
N ILE A 82 1.65 -4.85 -2.25
CA ILE A 82 1.52 -4.09 -3.49
C ILE A 82 0.23 -3.28 -3.42
N ARG A 83 0.31 -2.03 -3.82
CA ARG A 83 -0.86 -1.18 -3.97
C ARG A 83 -0.68 -0.30 -5.18
N PHE A 84 -1.69 -0.21 -6.02
CA PHE A 84 -1.70 0.74 -7.12
C PHE A 84 -3.11 1.24 -7.36
N GLY A 85 -3.20 2.43 -7.90
CA GLY A 85 -4.51 3.00 -8.11
C GLY A 85 -4.48 4.31 -8.87
N ILE A 86 -5.66 4.87 -8.99
CA ILE A 86 -5.91 6.12 -9.69
C ILE A 86 -6.85 6.98 -8.87
N THR A 87 -6.55 8.28 -8.84
CA THR A 87 -7.40 9.28 -8.24
C THR A 87 -7.81 10.27 -9.32
N ARG A 88 -9.08 10.63 -9.35
CA ARG A 88 -9.58 11.69 -10.23
C ARG A 88 -10.41 12.67 -9.43
N THR A 89 -10.23 13.96 -9.72
CA THR A 89 -11.03 15.03 -9.14
C THR A 89 -11.98 15.57 -10.21
N PHE A 90 -13.27 15.62 -9.89
CA PHE A 90 -14.33 16.14 -10.73
C PHE A 90 -14.79 17.48 -10.18
N PHE A 91 -14.89 18.50 -11.03
CA PHE A 91 -15.45 19.81 -10.66
C PHE A 91 -14.81 20.45 -9.42
N ASP A 92 -13.55 20.14 -9.15
CA ASP A 92 -12.79 20.63 -7.97
C ASP A 92 -13.38 20.23 -6.61
N SER A 93 -14.51 19.54 -6.58
CA SER A 93 -15.23 19.22 -5.35
C SER A 93 -15.42 17.74 -5.07
N LEU A 94 -15.43 16.90 -6.10
CA LEU A 94 -15.62 15.46 -5.98
C LEU A 94 -14.32 14.73 -6.29
N ARG A 95 -13.81 13.98 -5.32
CA ARG A 95 -12.60 13.18 -5.47
C ARG A 95 -12.94 11.70 -5.41
N LEU A 96 -12.56 10.97 -6.45
CA LEU A 96 -12.73 9.53 -6.52
C LEU A 96 -11.36 8.87 -6.56
N ASN A 97 -11.14 7.92 -5.66
CA ASN A 97 -9.94 7.09 -5.62
C ASN A 97 -10.34 5.63 -5.72
N VAL A 98 -9.75 4.92 -6.67
CA VAL A 98 -9.89 3.47 -6.81
C VAL A 98 -8.51 2.87 -6.72
N ASN A 99 -8.30 1.93 -5.80
CA ASN A 99 -7.01 1.27 -5.67
C ASN A 99 -7.15 -0.22 -5.39
N TYR A 100 -6.20 -0.95 -5.91
CA TYR A 100 -6.03 -2.38 -5.69
C TYR A 100 -4.91 -2.60 -4.70
N ARG A 101 -5.11 -3.50 -3.75
CA ARG A 101 -4.13 -3.88 -2.74
C ARG A 101 -3.95 -5.38 -2.74
N SER A 102 -2.72 -5.82 -2.58
CA SER A 102 -2.40 -7.23 -2.42
C SER A 102 -1.40 -7.39 -1.28
N LYS A 103 -1.70 -8.32 -0.40
CA LYS A 103 -0.82 -8.73 0.69
C LYS A 103 -0.48 -10.19 0.47
N MET A 104 0.75 -10.45 0.04
CA MET A 104 1.23 -11.78 -0.31
C MET A 104 1.97 -12.35 0.89
N LYS A 105 1.32 -13.24 1.60
CA LYS A 105 1.85 -13.80 2.84
C LYS A 105 2.81 -14.95 2.56
N SER A 106 3.86 -15.06 3.36
CA SER A 106 4.78 -16.20 3.33
C SER A 106 4.11 -17.50 3.78
N VAL A 107 3.13 -17.40 4.69
CA VAL A 107 2.33 -18.52 5.20
C VAL A 107 0.86 -18.12 5.17
N GLY A 108 0.02 -18.97 4.63
CA GLY A 108 -1.41 -18.71 4.51
C GLY A 108 -1.79 -18.21 3.12
N LYS A 109 -3.04 -17.78 2.99
CA LYS A 109 -3.58 -17.28 1.72
C LYS A 109 -3.24 -15.80 1.53
N ASP A 110 -2.93 -15.44 0.29
CA ASP A 110 -2.81 -14.06 -0.12
C ASP A 110 -4.14 -13.34 0.00
N LEU A 111 -4.08 -12.06 0.37
CA LEU A 111 -5.24 -11.20 0.45
C LEU A 111 -5.19 -10.19 -0.69
N ASN A 112 -6.28 -10.10 -1.43
CA ASN A 112 -6.41 -9.14 -2.53
C ASN A 112 -7.75 -8.43 -2.37
N TRP A 113 -7.74 -7.10 -2.48
CA TRP A 113 -8.99 -6.33 -2.37
C TRP A 113 -8.89 -5.01 -3.12
N ILE A 114 -10.07 -4.48 -3.46
CA ILE A 114 -10.21 -3.18 -4.10
C ILE A 114 -10.83 -2.23 -3.09
N VAL A 115 -10.29 -1.03 -3.01
CA VAL A 115 -10.82 0.05 -2.17
C VAL A 115 -11.27 1.18 -3.06
N ILE A 116 -12.50 1.63 -2.86
CA ILE A 116 -13.07 2.78 -3.54
C ILE A 116 -13.36 3.84 -2.48
N ASN A 117 -12.73 4.99 -2.62
CA ASN A 117 -12.92 6.13 -1.73
C ASN A 117 -13.54 7.28 -2.50
N THR A 118 -14.59 7.87 -1.95
CA THR A 118 -15.24 9.02 -2.52
C THR A 118 -15.26 10.15 -1.48
N LYS A 119 -14.83 11.34 -1.88
CA LYS A 119 -14.84 12.51 -1.01
C LYS A 119 -15.46 13.68 -1.76
N TYR A 120 -16.48 14.27 -1.17
CA TYR A 120 -17.09 15.49 -1.66
C TYR A 120 -16.77 16.64 -0.71
N THR A 121 -16.28 17.74 -1.25
CA THR A 121 -15.94 18.93 -0.46
C THR A 121 -16.90 20.06 -0.85
N PHE A 122 -17.55 20.61 0.13
CA PHE A 122 -18.51 21.73 -0.05
C PHE A 122 -17.80 23.07 -0.07
#